data_3e495a8eea8855e533b5a3e39404246c
#
_entry.id   3e495a8eea8855e533b5a3e39404246c
#
_cell.length_a   1.000
_cell.length_b   1.000
_cell.length_c   1.000
_cell.angle_alpha   90.00
_cell.angle_beta   90.00
_cell.angle_gamma   90.00
#
_symmetry.space_group_name_H-M   'P 1'
#
loop_
_entity.id
_entity.type
_entity.pdbx_description
1 polymer ?
#
loop_
_entity_poly.entity_id
_entity_poly.type
_entity_poly.pdbx_seq_one_letter_code
_entity_poly.pdbx_strand_id
1 'polypeptide(L)'
;MSPSTVAVLHGDQTGEELLREALRLLEPDVLGLQIEKRDFDLSLEERRKTRNQVVLDAAKALREFGFGIKAATITPEGAGDVGSPNAILRKQIDGRVIVRTGRRIPGVRPLAGVHAPISVIRMAVDDAYGAKEWREGHGPDEWAFRTEKISRRTCRIVADYAFTHARRIEAKVFGGPKFTVSPVYEGMFKEELDAAAERHPDVRYDPQLIDATYALLLATSGESLVIPALNRDGDTLSDLVLKMFGTIAGAESVLLAFDDAGAVTVAMTEAPHGTAPALQGKNVANPMAMILAVASLLGYMKGDQPRQASRAIYESALEAVSDGIRTADLGGHASTTDFTDEVIRRVRTKIEVWSALADVER
;
A
#
# COMPACT_ATOMS: atom_id res chain seq x y z
N MET A 1 -1.93 14.36 -25.24
CA MET A 1 -1.55 14.60 -23.83
C MET A 1 -0.09 14.25 -23.69
N SER A 2 0.69 15.00 -22.90
CA SER A 2 2.06 14.59 -22.58
C SER A 2 2.02 13.24 -21.85
N PRO A 3 2.98 12.33 -22.09
CA PRO A 3 3.02 11.05 -21.37
C PRO A 3 3.13 11.28 -19.86
N SER A 4 2.44 10.46 -19.07
CA SER A 4 2.61 10.48 -17.61
C SER A 4 3.96 9.87 -17.26
N THR A 5 4.74 10.57 -16.44
CA THR A 5 6.03 10.07 -15.94
C THR A 5 5.86 9.39 -14.60
N VAL A 6 6.48 8.23 -14.42
CA VAL A 6 6.46 7.44 -13.19
C VAL A 6 7.88 7.29 -12.65
N ALA A 7 8.10 7.60 -11.38
CA ALA A 7 9.33 7.26 -10.69
C ALA A 7 9.33 5.76 -10.36
N VAL A 8 10.31 5.02 -10.88
CA VAL A 8 10.53 3.61 -10.59
C VAL A 8 11.66 3.49 -9.58
N LEU A 9 11.35 3.00 -8.39
CA LEU A 9 12.28 2.89 -7.28
C LEU A 9 12.68 1.43 -7.13
N HIS A 10 13.80 1.06 -7.74
CA HIS A 10 14.39 -0.27 -7.67
C HIS A 10 14.82 -0.61 -6.23
N GLY A 11 14.85 -1.89 -5.89
CA GLY A 11 15.11 -2.33 -4.54
C GLY A 11 16.06 -3.52 -4.46
N ASP A 12 15.79 -4.42 -3.53
CA ASP A 12 16.70 -5.50 -3.20
C ASP A 12 16.06 -6.88 -3.44
N GLN A 13 16.89 -7.84 -3.82
CA GLN A 13 16.61 -9.28 -3.82
C GLN A 13 15.34 -9.65 -4.62
N THR A 14 14.48 -10.54 -4.09
CA THR A 14 13.23 -10.95 -4.75
C THR A 14 12.28 -9.78 -4.97
N GLY A 15 12.30 -8.75 -4.09
CA GLY A 15 11.50 -7.54 -4.30
C GLY A 15 11.78 -6.86 -5.62
N GLU A 16 13.06 -6.79 -6.03
CA GLU A 16 13.48 -6.25 -7.33
C GLU A 16 13.03 -7.15 -8.50
N GLU A 17 13.12 -8.47 -8.35
CA GLU A 17 12.65 -9.42 -9.37
C GLU A 17 11.15 -9.24 -9.65
N LEU A 18 10.34 -9.10 -8.58
CA LEU A 18 8.90 -8.89 -8.69
C LEU A 18 8.55 -7.53 -9.30
N LEU A 19 9.32 -6.48 -8.99
CA LEU A 19 9.15 -5.19 -9.64
C LEU A 19 9.40 -5.27 -11.14
N ARG A 20 10.48 -5.92 -11.57
CA ARG A 20 10.79 -6.10 -13.00
C ARG A 20 9.66 -6.82 -13.74
N GLU A 21 9.14 -7.89 -13.16
CA GLU A 21 7.99 -8.61 -13.73
C GLU A 21 6.76 -7.71 -13.84
N ALA A 22 6.42 -6.96 -12.79
CA ALA A 22 5.26 -6.08 -12.79
C ALA A 22 5.40 -4.91 -13.78
N LEU A 23 6.61 -4.37 -13.98
CA LEU A 23 6.86 -3.29 -14.94
C LEU A 23 6.60 -3.69 -16.40
N ARG A 24 6.63 -4.98 -16.72
CA ARG A 24 6.27 -5.49 -18.05
C ARG A 24 4.80 -5.17 -18.43
N LEU A 25 3.93 -4.99 -17.42
CA LEU A 25 2.55 -4.55 -17.64
C LEU A 25 2.45 -3.09 -18.11
N LEU A 26 3.44 -2.25 -17.81
CA LEU A 26 3.47 -0.84 -18.24
C LEU A 26 3.99 -0.65 -19.67
N GLU A 27 4.35 -1.73 -20.37
CA GLU A 27 4.80 -1.62 -21.75
C GLU A 27 3.66 -1.17 -22.69
N PRO A 28 3.94 -0.29 -23.65
CA PRO A 28 2.91 0.29 -24.53
C PRO A 28 2.11 -0.74 -25.33
N ASP A 29 2.71 -1.88 -25.68
CA ASP A 29 2.06 -2.98 -26.41
C ASP A 29 1.13 -3.83 -25.51
N VAL A 30 1.16 -3.61 -24.19
CA VAL A 30 0.26 -4.26 -23.22
C VAL A 30 -0.97 -3.39 -22.94
N LEU A 31 -0.76 -2.10 -22.65
CA LEU A 31 -1.81 -1.21 -22.18
C LEU A 31 -2.32 -0.25 -23.24
N GLY A 32 -1.62 -0.07 -24.35
CA GLY A 32 -1.90 1.02 -25.29
C GLY A 32 -1.63 2.43 -24.75
N LEU A 33 -0.91 2.52 -23.62
CA LEU A 33 -0.57 3.78 -22.94
C LEU A 33 0.92 4.09 -23.07
N GLN A 34 1.24 5.37 -23.23
CA GLN A 34 2.61 5.86 -23.19
C GLN A 34 2.92 6.35 -21.77
N ILE A 35 3.76 5.58 -21.05
CA ILE A 35 4.21 5.90 -19.68
C ILE A 35 5.74 6.02 -19.70
N GLU A 36 6.23 7.20 -19.36
CA GLU A 36 7.66 7.42 -19.20
C GLU A 36 8.11 6.90 -17.83
N LYS A 37 9.17 6.11 -17.80
CA LYS A 37 9.77 5.56 -16.58
C LYS A 37 11.06 6.28 -16.26
N ARG A 38 11.22 6.72 -15.00
CA ARG A 38 12.47 7.32 -14.48
C ARG A 38 12.96 6.48 -13.32
N ASP A 39 14.07 5.81 -13.52
CA ASP A 39 14.62 4.79 -12.63
C ASP A 39 15.53 5.41 -11.57
N PHE A 40 15.37 4.90 -10.32
CA PHE A 40 16.19 5.25 -9.15
C PHE A 40 16.58 3.95 -8.45
N ASP A 41 17.87 3.66 -8.32
CA ASP A 41 18.37 2.47 -7.63
C ASP A 41 18.40 2.69 -6.11
N LEU A 42 17.39 2.16 -5.39
CA LEU A 42 17.31 2.19 -3.94
C LEU A 42 17.85 0.91 -3.28
N SER A 43 18.65 0.11 -3.99
CA SER A 43 19.33 -1.04 -3.38
C SER A 43 20.18 -0.60 -2.19
N LEU A 44 20.39 -1.50 -1.23
CA LEU A 44 21.23 -1.20 -0.06
C LEU A 44 22.64 -0.79 -0.45
N GLU A 45 23.19 -1.38 -1.51
CA GLU A 45 24.51 -1.05 -2.05
C GLU A 45 24.58 0.41 -2.51
N GLU A 46 23.67 0.83 -3.40
CA GLU A 46 23.70 2.20 -3.94
C GLU A 46 23.34 3.23 -2.86
N ARG A 47 22.45 2.91 -1.93
CA ARG A 47 22.16 3.80 -0.79
C ARG A 47 23.36 4.01 0.13
N ARG A 48 24.16 2.98 0.39
CA ARG A 48 25.43 3.10 1.14
C ARG A 48 26.44 3.95 0.39
N LYS A 49 26.63 3.70 -0.91
CA LYS A 49 27.55 4.43 -1.77
C LYS A 49 27.21 5.93 -1.85
N THR A 50 25.92 6.24 -2.01
CA THR A 50 25.44 7.62 -2.13
C THR A 50 25.05 8.26 -0.80
N ARG A 51 25.18 7.55 0.33
CA ARG A 51 24.69 7.98 1.66
C ARG A 51 23.23 8.46 1.62
N ASN A 52 22.37 7.68 0.96
CA ASN A 52 20.96 7.98 0.72
C ASN A 52 20.67 9.18 -0.21
N GLN A 53 21.66 9.74 -0.93
CA GLN A 53 21.37 10.83 -1.88
C GLN A 53 20.38 10.35 -2.95
N VAL A 54 20.51 9.13 -3.46
CA VAL A 54 19.56 8.55 -4.41
C VAL A 54 18.12 8.51 -3.90
N VAL A 55 17.91 8.31 -2.59
CA VAL A 55 16.56 8.34 -1.97
C VAL A 55 15.99 9.76 -1.97
N LEU A 56 16.82 10.77 -1.73
CA LEU A 56 16.43 12.18 -1.79
C LEU A 56 16.07 12.61 -3.22
N ASP A 57 16.83 12.14 -4.20
CA ASP A 57 16.58 12.40 -5.62
C ASP A 57 15.28 11.73 -6.09
N ALA A 58 15.03 10.47 -5.67
CA ALA A 58 13.78 9.77 -5.91
C ALA A 58 12.58 10.49 -5.27
N ALA A 59 12.72 10.99 -4.04
CA ALA A 59 11.67 11.76 -3.37
C ALA A 59 11.37 13.08 -4.08
N LYS A 60 12.38 13.75 -4.63
CA LYS A 60 12.19 14.94 -5.46
C LYS A 60 11.40 14.62 -6.73
N ALA A 61 11.77 13.55 -7.42
CA ALA A 61 11.07 13.07 -8.61
C ALA A 61 9.62 12.69 -8.32
N LEU A 62 9.36 11.99 -7.20
CA LEU A 62 8.00 11.67 -6.76
C LEU A 62 7.12 12.93 -6.58
N ARG A 63 7.66 14.00 -6.00
CA ARG A 63 6.93 15.28 -5.87
C ARG A 63 6.68 15.96 -7.20
N GLU A 64 7.60 15.83 -8.14
CA GLU A 64 7.50 16.42 -9.48
C GLU A 64 6.49 15.67 -10.36
N PHE A 65 6.56 14.33 -10.38
CA PHE A 65 5.73 13.50 -11.25
C PHE A 65 4.36 13.15 -10.64
N GLY A 66 4.25 13.14 -9.32
CA GLY A 66 3.06 12.72 -8.60
C GLY A 66 2.86 11.20 -8.51
N PHE A 67 3.62 10.40 -9.25
CA PHE A 67 3.43 8.95 -9.37
C PHE A 67 4.74 8.18 -9.19
N GLY A 68 4.69 7.08 -8.45
CA GLY A 68 5.82 6.18 -8.31
C GLY A 68 5.43 4.76 -7.95
N ILE A 69 6.33 3.84 -8.29
CA ILE A 69 6.25 2.44 -7.91
C ILE A 69 7.59 2.00 -7.30
N LYS A 70 7.54 1.22 -6.23
CA LYS A 70 8.73 0.89 -5.45
C LYS A 70 8.82 -0.60 -5.17
N ALA A 71 10.01 -1.18 -5.36
CA ALA A 71 10.36 -2.50 -4.88
C ALA A 71 10.60 -2.53 -3.36
N ALA A 72 10.54 -3.71 -2.75
CA ALA A 72 10.99 -3.90 -1.38
C ALA A 72 12.49 -3.63 -1.25
N THR A 73 12.90 -3.00 -0.14
CA THR A 73 14.28 -2.61 0.14
C THR A 73 14.73 -3.15 1.48
N ILE A 74 16.01 -3.51 1.61
CA ILE A 74 16.62 -3.94 2.86
C ILE A 74 16.76 -2.74 3.80
N THR A 75 16.33 -2.87 5.04
CA THR A 75 16.68 -1.93 6.11
C THR A 75 17.81 -2.56 6.95
N PRO A 76 19.03 -2.00 6.95
CA PRO A 76 20.13 -2.57 7.72
C PRO A 76 19.90 -2.36 9.23
N GLU A 77 20.33 -3.34 10.04
CA GLU A 77 20.19 -3.32 11.52
C GLU A 77 21.30 -2.54 12.22
N GLY A 78 22.41 -2.23 11.54
CA GLY A 78 23.58 -1.59 12.13
C GLY A 78 23.34 -0.13 12.54
N ALA A 79 23.69 0.21 13.78
CA ALA A 79 23.72 1.59 14.24
C ALA A 79 24.72 2.40 13.39
N GLY A 80 24.26 3.53 12.80
CA GLY A 80 25.07 4.38 11.94
C GLY A 80 25.10 4.02 10.46
N ASP A 81 24.40 2.96 10.04
CA ASP A 81 24.19 2.64 8.62
C ASP A 81 23.09 3.55 8.02
N VAL A 82 22.81 3.38 6.74
CA VAL A 82 21.88 4.23 5.96
C VAL A 82 20.40 4.16 6.41
N GLY A 83 20.03 3.23 7.28
CA GLY A 83 18.68 3.13 7.83
C GLY A 83 17.60 2.77 6.79
N SER A 84 16.35 3.09 7.11
CA SER A 84 15.19 2.77 6.26
C SER A 84 14.96 3.85 5.19
N PRO A 85 14.98 3.51 3.89
CA PRO A 85 14.64 4.46 2.83
C PRO A 85 13.16 4.89 2.89
N ASN A 86 12.27 4.03 3.41
CA ASN A 86 10.86 4.34 3.56
C ASN A 86 10.64 5.53 4.52
N ALA A 87 11.39 5.62 5.62
CA ALA A 87 11.30 6.74 6.54
C ALA A 87 11.69 8.06 5.87
N ILE A 88 12.75 8.04 5.05
CA ILE A 88 13.21 9.19 4.29
C ILE A 88 12.16 9.60 3.25
N LEU A 89 11.69 8.66 2.43
CA LEU A 89 10.67 8.91 1.40
C LEU A 89 9.42 9.53 2.01
N ARG A 90 8.84 8.91 3.05
CA ARG A 90 7.62 9.40 3.72
C ARG A 90 7.78 10.85 4.20
N LYS A 91 8.92 11.15 4.82
CA LYS A 91 9.23 12.49 5.29
C LYS A 91 9.41 13.49 4.14
N GLN A 92 10.15 13.11 3.09
CA GLN A 92 10.51 14.01 2.00
C GLN A 92 9.34 14.35 1.07
N ILE A 93 8.41 13.41 0.84
CA ILE A 93 7.22 13.67 0.02
C ILE A 93 6.02 14.18 0.82
N ASP A 94 6.17 14.37 2.14
CA ASP A 94 5.07 14.64 3.05
C ASP A 94 3.96 13.59 3.02
N GLY A 95 4.34 12.32 2.85
CA GLY A 95 3.43 11.18 2.78
C GLY A 95 2.77 10.93 4.15
N ARG A 96 1.45 11.11 4.24
CA ARG A 96 0.70 11.09 5.50
C ARG A 96 -0.12 9.82 5.72
N VAL A 97 -0.52 9.18 4.63
CA VAL A 97 -1.44 8.04 4.66
C VAL A 97 -0.83 6.86 3.91
N ILE A 98 -0.91 5.67 4.50
CA ILE A 98 -0.73 4.41 3.78
C ILE A 98 -2.06 3.69 3.74
N VAL A 99 -2.46 3.24 2.54
CA VAL A 99 -3.66 2.44 2.30
C VAL A 99 -3.27 1.01 1.98
N ARG A 100 -3.82 0.06 2.73
CA ARG A 100 -3.73 -1.37 2.41
C ARG A 100 -5.12 -1.97 2.45
N THR A 101 -5.53 -2.65 1.39
CA THR A 101 -6.89 -3.21 1.28
C THR A 101 -6.85 -4.72 1.11
N GLY A 102 -7.37 -5.44 2.11
CA GLY A 102 -7.67 -6.85 1.99
C GLY A 102 -8.94 -7.05 1.17
N ARG A 103 -8.90 -8.00 0.24
CA ARG A 103 -10.04 -8.34 -0.64
C ARG A 103 -10.13 -9.83 -0.91
N ARG A 104 -11.33 -10.29 -1.21
CA ARG A 104 -11.56 -11.67 -1.64
C ARG A 104 -10.85 -11.92 -2.97
N ILE A 105 -10.11 -13.01 -3.01
CA ILE A 105 -9.48 -13.50 -4.23
C ILE A 105 -10.21 -14.79 -4.63
N PRO A 106 -10.84 -14.85 -5.80
CA PRO A 106 -11.51 -16.06 -6.27
C PRO A 106 -10.56 -17.27 -6.24
N GLY A 107 -11.04 -18.38 -5.69
CA GLY A 107 -10.23 -19.60 -5.57
C GLY A 107 -9.23 -19.62 -4.41
N VAL A 108 -9.06 -18.53 -3.64
CA VAL A 108 -8.29 -18.50 -2.39
C VAL A 108 -9.24 -18.59 -1.20
N ARG A 109 -8.97 -19.54 -0.29
CA ARG A 109 -9.78 -19.70 0.93
C ARG A 109 -9.36 -18.66 1.96
N PRO A 110 -10.27 -17.79 2.43
CA PRO A 110 -9.98 -16.87 3.52
C PRO A 110 -9.82 -17.63 4.84
N LEU A 111 -9.07 -17.07 5.77
CA LEU A 111 -8.91 -17.60 7.14
C LEU A 111 -10.02 -17.16 8.09
N ALA A 112 -10.72 -16.07 7.75
CA ALA A 112 -11.86 -15.55 8.51
C ALA A 112 -13.09 -15.41 7.61
N GLY A 113 -14.26 -15.16 8.21
CA GLY A 113 -15.55 -15.02 7.50
C GLY A 113 -15.70 -13.73 6.68
N VAL A 114 -14.61 -13.20 6.12
CA VAL A 114 -14.60 -11.95 5.37
C VAL A 114 -15.13 -12.10 3.95
N HIS A 115 -15.97 -11.18 3.52
CA HIS A 115 -16.58 -11.18 2.17
C HIS A 115 -16.33 -9.87 1.42
N ALA A 116 -16.61 -8.73 2.05
CA ALA A 116 -16.38 -7.41 1.48
C ALA A 116 -14.96 -6.89 1.80
N PRO A 117 -14.42 -5.94 1.03
CA PRO A 117 -13.09 -5.39 1.25
C PRO A 117 -12.95 -4.71 2.63
N ILE A 118 -11.76 -4.83 3.21
CA ILE A 118 -11.38 -4.11 4.43
C ILE A 118 -10.12 -3.31 4.14
N SER A 119 -10.21 -1.98 4.25
CA SER A 119 -9.09 -1.07 4.05
C SER A 119 -8.57 -0.54 5.37
N VAL A 120 -7.28 -0.65 5.61
CA VAL A 120 -6.59 0.01 6.73
C VAL A 120 -6.00 1.31 6.22
N ILE A 121 -6.38 2.42 6.84
CA ILE A 121 -5.88 3.77 6.57
C ILE A 121 -4.89 4.10 7.68
N ARG A 122 -3.63 3.76 7.43
CA ARG A 122 -2.54 3.90 8.37
C ARG A 122 -1.93 5.29 8.30
N MET A 123 -1.74 5.94 9.44
CA MET A 123 -0.84 7.11 9.56
C MET A 123 0.57 6.70 9.11
N ALA A 124 1.15 7.41 8.15
CA ALA A 124 2.41 7.00 7.53
C ALA A 124 3.66 7.56 8.21
N VAL A 125 3.52 8.57 9.06
CA VAL A 125 4.60 9.31 9.72
C VAL A 125 4.35 9.45 11.21
N ASP A 126 5.37 9.81 11.97
CA ASP A 126 5.29 10.01 13.42
C ASP A 126 4.85 8.74 14.19
N ASP A 127 4.27 8.89 15.40
CA ASP A 127 3.93 7.79 16.30
C ASP A 127 5.21 7.03 16.73
N ALA A 128 5.16 5.72 16.86
CA ALA A 128 6.31 4.90 17.24
C ALA A 128 7.49 4.97 16.24
N TYR A 129 7.22 5.31 14.98
CA TYR A 129 8.23 5.40 13.93
C TYR A 129 8.92 6.77 13.93
N GLY A 130 10.16 6.80 14.43
CA GLY A 130 10.94 8.02 14.65
C GLY A 130 10.79 8.60 16.05
N ALA A 131 10.27 7.82 16.99
CA ALA A 131 10.26 8.11 18.42
C ALA A 131 11.69 8.33 18.95
N LYS A 132 11.83 9.20 19.94
CA LYS A 132 13.09 9.36 20.69
C LYS A 132 13.17 8.29 21.75
N GLU A 133 14.25 7.50 21.74
CA GLU A 133 14.47 6.43 22.70
C GLU A 133 15.78 6.62 23.45
N TRP A 134 15.80 6.23 24.72
CA TRP A 134 17.00 6.21 25.56
C TRP A 134 16.86 5.23 26.70
N ARG A 135 17.98 4.93 27.38
CA ARG A 135 18.01 4.09 28.58
C ARG A 135 18.60 4.86 29.74
N GLU A 136 18.19 4.50 30.95
CA GLU A 136 18.71 5.02 32.22
C GLU A 136 18.89 3.86 33.22
N GLY A 137 19.90 3.94 34.07
CA GLY A 137 20.24 2.87 35.01
C GLY A 137 21.17 1.80 34.43
N HIS A 138 21.35 0.71 35.14
CA HIS A 138 22.21 -0.43 34.79
C HIS A 138 21.66 -1.73 35.34
N GLY A 139 21.94 -2.86 34.65
CA GLY A 139 21.58 -4.20 35.09
C GLY A 139 20.07 -4.41 35.24
N PRO A 140 19.61 -5.08 36.34
CA PRO A 140 18.16 -5.34 36.51
C PRO A 140 17.31 -4.10 36.71
N ASP A 141 17.91 -2.97 37.14
CA ASP A 141 17.24 -1.69 37.39
C ASP A 141 17.33 -0.72 36.18
N GLU A 142 17.72 -1.23 35.00
CA GLU A 142 17.75 -0.43 33.78
C GLU A 142 16.33 -0.15 33.26
N TRP A 143 16.09 1.10 32.90
CA TRP A 143 14.83 1.57 32.29
C TRP A 143 15.06 1.92 30.82
N ALA A 144 14.12 1.55 29.96
CA ALA A 144 14.05 2.00 28.58
C ALA A 144 12.88 2.97 28.42
N PHE A 145 13.16 4.11 27.81
CA PHE A 145 12.19 5.19 27.58
C PHE A 145 11.96 5.41 26.10
N ARG A 146 10.72 5.76 25.76
CA ARG A 146 10.34 6.18 24.41
C ARG A 146 9.38 7.36 24.48
N THR A 147 9.63 8.41 23.67
CA THR A 147 8.72 9.53 23.50
C THR A 147 8.21 9.55 22.08
N GLU A 148 6.91 9.40 21.93
CA GLU A 148 6.18 9.47 20.67
C GLU A 148 5.51 10.82 20.49
N LYS A 149 5.24 11.18 19.23
CA LYS A 149 4.47 12.38 18.90
C LYS A 149 3.61 12.15 17.68
N ILE A 150 2.47 12.82 17.65
CA ILE A 150 1.61 12.96 16.47
C ILE A 150 1.21 14.43 16.33
N SER A 151 0.88 14.84 15.12
CA SER A 151 0.37 16.20 14.90
C SER A 151 -1.12 16.17 14.59
N ARG A 152 -1.86 17.16 15.09
CA ARG A 152 -3.28 17.31 14.78
C ARG A 152 -3.54 17.40 13.27
N ARG A 153 -2.66 18.09 12.52
CA ARG A 153 -2.75 18.14 11.05
C ARG A 153 -2.70 16.76 10.43
N THR A 154 -1.77 15.89 10.85
CA THR A 154 -1.67 14.51 10.34
C THR A 154 -2.89 13.69 10.74
N CYS A 155 -3.35 13.79 12.00
CA CYS A 155 -4.56 13.11 12.47
C CYS A 155 -5.77 13.47 11.62
N ARG A 156 -5.96 14.78 11.33
CA ARG A 156 -7.06 15.27 10.47
C ARG A 156 -6.97 14.71 9.06
N ILE A 157 -5.81 14.73 8.42
CA ILE A 157 -5.62 14.20 7.06
C ILE A 157 -5.97 12.71 7.01
N VAL A 158 -5.50 11.92 7.98
CA VAL A 158 -5.81 10.48 8.07
C VAL A 158 -7.30 10.26 8.27
N ALA A 159 -7.93 11.02 9.18
CA ALA A 159 -9.37 10.94 9.45
C ALA A 159 -10.20 11.31 8.22
N ASP A 160 -9.99 12.49 7.63
CA ASP A 160 -10.75 12.94 6.44
C ASP A 160 -10.57 12.00 5.25
N TYR A 161 -9.35 11.48 5.05
CA TYR A 161 -9.12 10.50 3.99
C TYR A 161 -9.85 9.19 4.25
N ALA A 162 -9.91 8.70 5.51
CA ALA A 162 -10.63 7.49 5.85
C ALA A 162 -12.13 7.60 5.49
N PHE A 163 -12.77 8.72 5.82
CA PHE A 163 -14.17 8.95 5.46
C PHE A 163 -14.38 9.13 3.96
N THR A 164 -13.50 9.87 3.29
CA THR A 164 -13.52 10.02 1.82
C THR A 164 -13.38 8.68 1.12
N HIS A 165 -12.45 7.84 1.59
CA HIS A 165 -12.25 6.49 1.05
C HIS A 165 -13.46 5.59 1.31
N ALA A 166 -14.03 5.64 2.53
CA ALA A 166 -15.21 4.88 2.89
C ALA A 166 -16.43 5.21 2.00
N ARG A 167 -16.66 6.50 1.74
CA ARG A 167 -17.69 6.94 0.79
C ARG A 167 -17.48 6.35 -0.59
N ARG A 168 -16.24 6.39 -1.11
CA ARG A 168 -15.91 5.90 -2.46
C ARG A 168 -16.16 4.40 -2.65
N ILE A 169 -15.97 3.59 -1.60
CA ILE A 169 -16.14 2.13 -1.66
C ILE A 169 -17.42 1.65 -0.95
N GLU A 170 -18.32 2.56 -0.59
CA GLU A 170 -19.58 2.27 0.10
C GLU A 170 -19.39 1.46 1.40
N ALA A 171 -18.36 1.84 2.17
CA ALA A 171 -17.97 1.21 3.43
C ALA A 171 -18.38 2.06 4.64
N LYS A 172 -18.35 1.46 5.83
CA LYS A 172 -18.37 2.21 7.09
C LYS A 172 -16.94 2.46 7.60
N VAL A 173 -16.71 3.59 8.26
CA VAL A 173 -15.52 3.81 9.06
C VAL A 173 -15.69 3.05 10.37
N PHE A 174 -14.73 2.20 10.72
CA PHE A 174 -14.80 1.27 11.85
C PHE A 174 -13.50 1.28 12.65
N GLY A 175 -13.60 1.22 13.99
CA GLY A 175 -12.42 1.19 14.85
C GLY A 175 -11.95 2.58 15.28
N GLY A 176 -10.75 2.66 15.82
CA GLY A 176 -10.13 3.87 16.33
C GLY A 176 -9.01 3.59 17.35
N PRO A 177 -8.43 4.64 17.95
CA PRO A 177 -7.31 4.53 18.88
C PRO A 177 -7.75 4.08 20.28
N LYS A 178 -6.78 3.72 21.14
CA LYS A 178 -6.97 3.36 22.57
C LYS A 178 -7.01 4.61 23.47
N PHE A 179 -7.82 5.60 23.13
CA PHE A 179 -7.88 6.89 23.85
C PHE A 179 -8.21 6.76 25.35
N THR A 180 -8.81 5.68 25.79
CA THR A 180 -9.13 5.44 27.22
C THR A 180 -7.88 5.24 28.08
N VAL A 181 -6.77 4.78 27.49
CA VAL A 181 -5.47 4.59 28.14
C VAL A 181 -4.54 5.77 27.85
N SER A 182 -4.67 6.37 26.68
CA SER A 182 -3.85 7.48 26.20
C SER A 182 -4.72 8.69 25.81
N PRO A 183 -5.37 9.36 26.81
CA PRO A 183 -6.41 10.36 26.53
C PRO A 183 -5.90 11.66 25.89
N VAL A 184 -4.62 11.98 26.04
CA VAL A 184 -4.01 13.16 25.42
C VAL A 184 -3.47 12.84 24.04
N TYR A 185 -2.69 11.79 23.91
CA TYR A 185 -2.00 11.42 22.69
C TYR A 185 -2.99 10.79 21.68
N GLU A 186 -3.58 9.67 22.02
CA GLU A 186 -4.54 8.99 21.16
C GLU A 186 -5.91 9.69 21.14
N GLY A 187 -6.23 10.42 22.20
CA GLY A 187 -7.42 11.29 22.28
C GLY A 187 -7.44 12.34 21.17
N MET A 188 -6.29 12.91 20.80
CA MET A 188 -6.18 13.86 19.69
C MET A 188 -6.62 13.20 18.35
N PHE A 189 -6.27 11.96 18.11
CA PHE A 189 -6.70 11.25 16.91
C PHE A 189 -8.19 10.93 16.94
N LYS A 190 -8.72 10.53 18.13
CA LYS A 190 -10.15 10.31 18.33
C LYS A 190 -10.97 11.58 18.06
N GLU A 191 -10.53 12.73 18.54
CA GLU A 191 -11.18 14.02 18.29
C GLU A 191 -11.27 14.34 16.81
N GLU A 192 -10.20 14.11 16.03
CA GLU A 192 -10.21 14.35 14.58
C GLU A 192 -11.08 13.35 13.82
N LEU A 193 -11.20 12.09 14.30
CA LEU A 193 -12.14 11.11 13.74
C LEU A 193 -13.59 11.53 13.98
N ASP A 194 -13.95 12.00 15.19
CA ASP A 194 -15.28 12.49 15.49
C ASP A 194 -15.64 13.73 14.65
N ALA A 195 -14.71 14.67 14.57
CA ALA A 195 -14.88 15.86 13.73
C ALA A 195 -14.98 15.52 12.23
N ALA A 196 -14.28 14.48 11.76
CA ALA A 196 -14.44 13.99 10.39
C ALA A 196 -15.82 13.37 10.18
N ALA A 197 -16.35 12.61 11.14
CA ALA A 197 -17.71 12.06 11.08
C ALA A 197 -18.76 13.16 10.92
N GLU A 198 -18.61 14.29 11.64
CA GLU A 198 -19.49 15.46 11.49
C GLU A 198 -19.41 16.09 10.10
N ARG A 199 -18.20 16.13 9.48
CA ARG A 199 -18.02 16.64 8.11
C ARG A 199 -18.53 15.70 7.02
N HIS A 200 -18.67 14.40 7.32
CA HIS A 200 -19.08 13.34 6.40
C HIS A 200 -20.33 12.58 6.91
N PRO A 201 -21.47 13.27 7.12
CA PRO A 201 -22.66 12.67 7.77
C PRO A 201 -23.33 11.55 6.94
N ASP A 202 -22.96 11.41 5.68
CA ASP A 202 -23.38 10.35 4.77
C ASP A 202 -22.59 9.04 4.94
N VAL A 203 -21.51 9.05 5.72
CA VAL A 203 -20.66 7.86 5.98
C VAL A 203 -20.95 7.33 7.37
N ARG A 204 -21.35 6.07 7.48
CA ARG A 204 -21.50 5.42 8.81
C ARG A 204 -20.16 5.39 9.54
N TYR A 205 -20.18 5.81 10.80
CA TYR A 205 -19.05 5.73 11.71
C TYR A 205 -19.40 4.86 12.93
N ASP A 206 -18.56 3.84 13.16
CA ASP A 206 -18.69 2.90 14.27
C ASP A 206 -17.36 2.89 15.06
N PRO A 207 -17.19 3.84 16.01
CA PRO A 207 -15.96 3.95 16.78
C PRO A 207 -15.79 2.77 17.73
N GLN A 208 -14.63 2.10 17.65
CA GLN A 208 -14.21 1.03 18.54
C GLN A 208 -12.80 1.34 19.05
N LEU A 209 -12.46 0.87 20.24
CA LEU A 209 -11.07 0.89 20.69
C LEU A 209 -10.24 -0.11 19.88
N ILE A 210 -8.95 0.16 19.69
CA ILE A 210 -8.11 -0.68 18.82
C ILE A 210 -8.11 -2.16 19.21
N ASP A 211 -8.07 -2.49 20.49
CA ASP A 211 -8.14 -3.87 20.98
C ASP A 211 -9.50 -4.53 20.67
N ALA A 212 -10.60 -3.80 20.83
CA ALA A 212 -11.92 -4.27 20.41
C ALA A 212 -11.99 -4.44 18.89
N THR A 213 -11.37 -3.55 18.12
CA THR A 213 -11.28 -3.65 16.65
C THR A 213 -10.65 -4.97 16.24
N TYR A 214 -9.51 -5.37 16.84
CA TYR A 214 -8.86 -6.67 16.55
C TYR A 214 -9.81 -7.85 16.83
N ALA A 215 -10.49 -7.84 17.99
CA ALA A 215 -11.40 -8.93 18.37
C ALA A 215 -12.63 -9.01 17.44
N LEU A 216 -13.22 -7.88 17.12
CA LEU A 216 -14.42 -7.79 16.28
C LEU A 216 -14.13 -8.14 14.82
N LEU A 217 -12.94 -7.86 14.31
CA LEU A 217 -12.55 -8.26 12.96
C LEU A 217 -12.60 -9.77 12.74
N LEU A 218 -12.27 -10.58 13.75
CA LEU A 218 -12.33 -12.04 13.65
C LEU A 218 -13.78 -12.55 13.53
N ALA A 219 -14.74 -11.78 14.03
CA ALA A 219 -16.17 -12.09 13.98
C ALA A 219 -16.93 -11.35 12.86
N THR A 220 -16.24 -10.51 12.08
CA THR A 220 -16.90 -9.77 10.99
C THR A 220 -17.36 -10.71 9.88
N SER A 221 -18.55 -10.42 9.32
CA SER A 221 -19.22 -11.31 8.39
C SER A 221 -19.76 -10.61 7.14
N GLY A 222 -18.97 -9.74 6.51
CA GLY A 222 -19.32 -9.32 5.17
C GLY A 222 -19.57 -7.84 4.93
N GLU A 223 -19.44 -6.98 5.92
CA GLU A 223 -19.47 -5.53 5.69
C GLU A 223 -18.12 -5.04 5.14
N SER A 224 -18.16 -4.08 4.22
CA SER A 224 -16.99 -3.32 3.80
C SER A 224 -16.58 -2.35 4.91
N LEU A 225 -15.30 -2.39 5.30
CA LEU A 225 -14.77 -1.61 6.42
C LEU A 225 -13.60 -0.73 6.00
N VAL A 226 -13.53 0.46 6.56
CA VAL A 226 -12.36 1.34 6.51
C VAL A 226 -11.90 1.62 7.93
N ILE A 227 -10.66 1.26 8.24
CA ILE A 227 -10.13 1.30 9.59
C ILE A 227 -8.99 2.32 9.67
N PRO A 228 -9.25 3.52 10.21
CA PRO A 228 -8.19 4.49 10.48
C PRO A 228 -7.35 4.05 11.69
N ALA A 229 -6.02 4.13 11.57
CA ALA A 229 -5.12 3.69 12.61
C ALA A 229 -3.86 4.57 12.71
N LEU A 230 -3.30 4.68 13.91
CA LEU A 230 -1.98 5.24 14.15
C LEU A 230 -0.91 4.41 13.42
N ASN A 231 0.31 4.92 13.35
CA ASN A 231 1.32 4.33 12.48
C ASN A 231 1.68 2.89 12.87
N ARG A 232 1.96 2.63 14.15
CA ARG A 232 2.31 1.29 14.62
C ARG A 232 1.11 0.33 14.56
N ASP A 233 -0.03 0.76 15.04
CA ASP A 233 -1.24 -0.05 15.05
C ASP A 233 -1.69 -0.39 13.63
N GLY A 234 -1.63 0.58 12.73
CA GLY A 234 -1.96 0.38 11.32
C GLY A 234 -1.00 -0.55 10.59
N ASP A 235 0.28 -0.60 10.99
CA ASP A 235 1.26 -1.55 10.44
C ASP A 235 0.87 -2.99 10.79
N THR A 236 0.70 -3.25 12.08
CA THR A 236 0.35 -4.60 12.57
C THR A 236 -1.06 -5.03 12.15
N LEU A 237 -2.03 -4.12 12.22
CA LEU A 237 -3.42 -4.40 11.85
C LEU A 237 -3.57 -4.69 10.35
N SER A 238 -2.84 -3.98 9.49
CA SER A 238 -2.93 -4.24 8.04
C SER A 238 -2.45 -5.65 7.69
N ASP A 239 -1.39 -6.15 8.29
CA ASP A 239 -0.91 -7.50 8.04
C ASP A 239 -1.94 -8.56 8.49
N LEU A 240 -2.59 -8.36 9.64
CA LEU A 240 -3.69 -9.21 10.08
C LEU A 240 -4.84 -9.20 9.07
N VAL A 241 -5.30 -8.01 8.67
CA VAL A 241 -6.40 -7.84 7.70
C VAL A 241 -6.09 -8.54 6.39
N LEU A 242 -4.90 -8.34 5.82
CA LEU A 242 -4.52 -8.99 4.57
C LEU A 242 -4.52 -10.52 4.72
N LYS A 243 -4.02 -11.03 5.84
CA LYS A 243 -3.98 -12.48 6.10
C LYS A 243 -5.37 -13.08 6.32
N MET A 244 -6.34 -12.33 6.86
CA MET A 244 -7.73 -12.79 7.00
C MET A 244 -8.33 -13.20 5.64
N PHE A 245 -7.92 -12.55 4.54
CA PHE A 245 -8.33 -12.91 3.17
C PHE A 245 -7.56 -14.10 2.56
N GLY A 246 -6.63 -14.69 3.32
CA GLY A 246 -5.92 -15.91 2.97
C GLY A 246 -4.48 -15.69 2.49
N THR A 247 -4.15 -14.54 1.93
CA THR A 247 -2.79 -14.20 1.46
C THR A 247 -2.53 -12.70 1.47
N ILE A 248 -1.30 -12.31 1.75
CA ILE A 248 -0.84 -10.92 1.58
C ILE A 248 -0.59 -10.56 0.12
N ALA A 249 -0.41 -11.54 -0.76
CA ALA A 249 -0.15 -11.32 -2.18
C ALA A 249 -1.36 -10.72 -2.94
N GLY A 250 -2.55 -10.75 -2.33
CA GLY A 250 -3.78 -10.19 -2.91
C GLY A 250 -3.99 -8.70 -2.66
N ALA A 251 -2.98 -8.00 -2.17
CA ALA A 251 -3.08 -6.60 -1.83
C ALA A 251 -1.85 -5.81 -2.28
N GLU A 252 -2.04 -4.55 -2.48
CA GLU A 252 -1.02 -3.53 -2.65
C GLU A 252 -0.98 -2.57 -1.46
N SER A 253 0.09 -1.80 -1.34
CA SER A 253 0.29 -0.74 -0.37
C SER A 253 0.47 0.58 -1.12
N VAL A 254 -0.26 1.62 -0.74
CA VAL A 254 -0.20 2.93 -1.40
C VAL A 254 0.13 4.00 -0.37
N LEU A 255 1.25 4.69 -0.57
CA LEU A 255 1.63 5.87 0.21
C LEU A 255 1.12 7.13 -0.51
N LEU A 256 0.39 7.98 0.23
CA LEU A 256 -0.25 9.17 -0.29
C LEU A 256 0.27 10.43 0.40
N ALA A 257 0.54 11.46 -0.40
CA ALA A 257 0.71 12.84 0.04
C ALA A 257 -0.45 13.71 -0.47
N PHE A 258 -0.72 14.81 0.22
CA PHE A 258 -1.87 15.66 -0.02
C PHE A 258 -1.47 17.14 -0.03
N ASP A 259 -2.23 17.94 -0.79
CA ASP A 259 -2.20 19.38 -0.68
C ASP A 259 -3.06 19.89 0.49
N ASP A 260 -3.09 21.20 0.69
CA ASP A 260 -3.89 21.81 1.76
C ASP A 260 -5.41 21.72 1.53
N ALA A 261 -5.85 21.41 0.31
CA ALA A 261 -7.25 21.16 -0.03
C ALA A 261 -7.65 19.68 0.15
N GLY A 262 -6.71 18.80 0.52
CA GLY A 262 -6.94 17.37 0.70
C GLY A 262 -6.90 16.55 -0.58
N ALA A 263 -6.47 17.14 -1.71
CA ALA A 263 -6.26 16.39 -2.94
C ALA A 263 -4.94 15.64 -2.93
N VAL A 264 -4.93 14.42 -3.48
CA VAL A 264 -3.72 13.60 -3.58
C VAL A 264 -2.74 14.25 -4.55
N THR A 265 -1.54 14.55 -4.10
CA THR A 265 -0.44 15.11 -4.89
C THR A 265 0.60 14.08 -5.28
N VAL A 266 0.81 13.07 -4.43
CA VAL A 266 1.72 11.95 -4.71
C VAL A 266 1.02 10.64 -4.35
N ALA A 267 1.07 9.67 -5.26
CA ALA A 267 0.73 8.27 -5.02
C ALA A 267 1.95 7.41 -5.34
N MET A 268 2.54 6.79 -4.32
CA MET A 268 3.60 5.80 -4.48
C MET A 268 3.08 4.43 -4.07
N THR A 269 3.13 3.48 -4.99
CA THR A 269 2.64 2.12 -4.77
C THR A 269 3.77 1.13 -4.59
N GLU A 270 3.54 0.11 -3.78
CA GLU A 270 4.48 -0.99 -3.53
C GLU A 270 3.71 -2.26 -3.14
N ALA A 271 4.35 -3.41 -3.22
CA ALA A 271 3.83 -4.62 -2.60
C ALA A 271 4.01 -4.55 -1.06
N PRO A 272 3.08 -5.08 -0.25
CA PRO A 272 3.18 -5.02 1.21
C PRO A 272 4.14 -6.06 1.82
N HIS A 273 4.89 -6.81 1.00
CA HIS A 273 5.86 -7.81 1.44
C HIS A 273 7.29 -7.24 1.49
N GLY A 274 8.20 -7.96 2.17
CA GLY A 274 9.63 -7.65 2.23
C GLY A 274 10.43 -8.17 1.03
N THR A 275 11.76 -8.19 1.17
CA THR A 275 12.71 -8.57 0.11
C THR A 275 12.80 -10.07 -0.16
N ALA A 276 12.32 -10.93 0.74
CA ALA A 276 12.27 -12.40 0.61
C ALA A 276 13.57 -13.03 0.06
N PRO A 277 14.72 -12.87 0.73
CA PRO A 277 16.03 -13.29 0.21
C PRO A 277 16.12 -14.78 -0.13
N ALA A 278 15.34 -15.61 0.57
CA ALA A 278 15.33 -17.06 0.34
C ALA A 278 14.73 -17.47 -1.02
N LEU A 279 14.00 -16.58 -1.69
CA LEU A 279 13.35 -16.86 -2.97
C LEU A 279 14.08 -16.27 -4.17
N GLN A 280 15.10 -15.42 -3.93
CA GLN A 280 15.86 -14.74 -4.98
C GLN A 280 16.43 -15.71 -6.01
N GLY A 281 16.26 -15.42 -7.29
CA GLY A 281 16.78 -16.19 -8.42
C GLY A 281 16.04 -17.51 -8.70
N LYS A 282 15.00 -17.85 -7.91
CA LYS A 282 14.30 -19.14 -8.05
C LYS A 282 13.08 -19.09 -8.97
N ASN A 283 12.62 -17.92 -9.36
CA ASN A 283 11.43 -17.71 -10.20
C ASN A 283 10.15 -18.39 -9.63
N VAL A 284 9.98 -18.38 -8.30
CA VAL A 284 8.85 -19.03 -7.62
C VAL A 284 7.99 -18.08 -6.77
N ALA A 285 8.47 -16.86 -6.56
CA ALA A 285 7.77 -15.85 -5.76
C ALA A 285 6.50 -15.37 -6.47
N ASN A 286 5.45 -15.09 -5.69
CA ASN A 286 4.18 -14.62 -6.22
C ASN A 286 4.27 -13.13 -6.62
N PRO A 287 4.13 -12.77 -7.91
CA PRO A 287 4.25 -11.38 -8.37
C PRO A 287 2.96 -10.58 -8.20
N MET A 288 1.86 -11.22 -7.78
CA MET A 288 0.52 -10.63 -7.81
C MET A 288 0.44 -9.31 -7.05
N ALA A 289 1.01 -9.21 -5.84
CA ALA A 289 0.97 -7.96 -5.07
C ALA A 289 1.63 -6.78 -5.80
N MET A 290 2.75 -7.02 -6.49
CA MET A 290 3.44 -5.99 -7.27
C MET A 290 2.69 -5.66 -8.56
N ILE A 291 2.05 -6.64 -9.19
CA ILE A 291 1.13 -6.44 -10.32
C ILE A 291 -0.07 -5.57 -9.90
N LEU A 292 -0.65 -5.85 -8.73
CA LEU A 292 -1.73 -5.03 -8.18
C LEU A 292 -1.26 -3.62 -7.79
N ALA A 293 0.01 -3.45 -7.39
CA ALA A 293 0.60 -2.13 -7.16
C ALA A 293 0.66 -1.31 -8.47
N VAL A 294 0.99 -1.94 -9.61
CA VAL A 294 0.89 -1.29 -10.94
C VAL A 294 -0.55 -0.89 -11.24
N ALA A 295 -1.51 -1.78 -11.03
CA ALA A 295 -2.92 -1.49 -11.25
C ALA A 295 -3.41 -0.30 -10.40
N SER A 296 -3.05 -0.31 -9.10
CA SER A 296 -3.39 0.76 -8.18
C SER A 296 -2.78 2.11 -8.60
N LEU A 297 -1.52 2.12 -9.02
CA LEU A 297 -0.84 3.32 -9.51
C LEU A 297 -1.62 3.96 -10.68
N LEU A 298 -2.01 3.16 -11.67
CA LEU A 298 -2.82 3.60 -12.80
C LEU A 298 -4.18 4.18 -12.37
N GLY A 299 -4.77 3.62 -11.32
CA GLY A 299 -6.03 4.11 -10.75
C GLY A 299 -5.95 5.53 -10.15
N TYR A 300 -4.76 6.01 -9.78
CA TYR A 300 -4.53 7.40 -9.34
C TYR A 300 -4.25 8.35 -10.49
N MET A 301 -3.91 7.86 -11.68
CA MET A 301 -3.68 8.71 -12.86
C MET A 301 -4.99 9.27 -13.40
N LYS A 302 -4.91 10.45 -14.00
CA LYS A 302 -6.08 11.12 -14.59
C LYS A 302 -6.44 10.53 -15.95
N GLY A 303 -7.73 10.41 -16.22
CA GLY A 303 -8.27 9.98 -17.51
C GLY A 303 -8.89 8.58 -17.46
N ASP A 304 -9.65 8.24 -18.50
CA ASP A 304 -10.36 6.98 -18.56
C ASP A 304 -9.48 5.81 -18.97
N GLN A 305 -8.52 6.04 -19.86
CA GLN A 305 -7.59 4.98 -20.30
C GLN A 305 -6.76 4.38 -19.13
N PRO A 306 -6.10 5.17 -18.25
CA PRO A 306 -5.43 4.60 -17.09
C PRO A 306 -6.38 3.85 -16.15
N ARG A 307 -7.61 4.33 -15.96
CA ARG A 307 -8.64 3.64 -15.17
C ARG A 307 -9.04 2.30 -15.77
N GLN A 308 -9.25 2.24 -17.09
CA GLN A 308 -9.54 0.98 -17.80
C GLN A 308 -8.37 0.01 -17.70
N ALA A 309 -7.13 0.49 -17.88
CA ALA A 309 -5.93 -0.32 -17.72
C ALA A 309 -5.79 -0.88 -16.29
N SER A 310 -6.01 -0.04 -15.27
CA SER A 310 -6.07 -0.46 -13.87
C SER A 310 -7.06 -1.61 -13.67
N ARG A 311 -8.30 -1.43 -14.14
CA ARG A 311 -9.35 -2.45 -14.04
C ARG A 311 -8.97 -3.73 -14.77
N ALA A 312 -8.42 -3.63 -15.98
CA ALA A 312 -7.99 -4.79 -16.76
C ALA A 312 -6.95 -5.63 -16.01
N ILE A 313 -5.98 -4.98 -15.35
CA ILE A 313 -4.95 -5.66 -14.57
C ILE A 313 -5.54 -6.33 -13.33
N TYR A 314 -6.39 -5.63 -12.54
CA TYR A 314 -7.05 -6.23 -11.38
C TYR A 314 -7.87 -7.47 -11.77
N GLU A 315 -8.75 -7.35 -12.75
CA GLU A 315 -9.57 -8.46 -13.21
C GLU A 315 -8.72 -9.62 -13.73
N SER A 316 -7.71 -9.35 -14.56
CA SER A 316 -6.84 -10.39 -15.15
C SER A 316 -6.05 -11.16 -14.10
N ALA A 317 -5.51 -10.49 -13.08
CA ALA A 317 -4.80 -11.14 -11.99
C ALA A 317 -5.72 -12.02 -11.13
N LEU A 318 -6.92 -11.55 -10.80
CA LEU A 318 -7.91 -12.31 -10.03
C LEU A 318 -8.47 -13.51 -10.81
N GLU A 319 -8.74 -13.33 -12.09
CA GLU A 319 -9.19 -14.41 -12.99
C GLU A 319 -8.12 -15.49 -13.17
N ALA A 320 -6.85 -15.11 -13.35
CA ALA A 320 -5.75 -16.07 -13.46
C ALA A 320 -5.71 -17.00 -12.22
N VAL A 321 -5.81 -16.42 -11.02
CA VAL A 321 -5.87 -17.19 -9.77
C VAL A 321 -7.13 -18.06 -9.72
N SER A 322 -8.29 -17.54 -10.12
CA SER A 322 -9.56 -18.28 -10.16
C SER A 322 -9.48 -19.51 -11.06
N ASP A 323 -8.85 -19.36 -12.22
CA ASP A 323 -8.70 -20.41 -13.23
C ASP A 323 -7.57 -21.40 -12.91
N GLY A 324 -6.94 -21.25 -11.74
CA GLY A 324 -5.92 -22.20 -11.25
C GLY A 324 -4.48 -21.87 -11.67
N ILE A 325 -4.25 -20.76 -12.38
CA ILE A 325 -2.88 -20.27 -12.63
C ILE A 325 -2.41 -19.57 -11.35
N ARG A 326 -1.66 -20.30 -10.54
CA ARG A 326 -1.26 -19.90 -9.18
C ARG A 326 0.18 -20.28 -8.92
N THR A 327 0.86 -19.46 -8.14
CA THR A 327 2.16 -19.79 -7.57
C THR A 327 2.02 -20.76 -6.39
N ALA A 328 3.15 -21.30 -5.91
CA ALA A 328 3.16 -22.34 -4.87
C ALA A 328 2.53 -21.90 -3.53
N ASP A 329 2.65 -20.64 -3.15
CA ASP A 329 2.02 -20.07 -1.94
C ASP A 329 0.48 -20.05 -1.98
N LEU A 330 -0.10 -20.10 -3.17
CA LEU A 330 -1.54 -20.24 -3.43
C LEU A 330 -1.94 -21.67 -3.83
N GLY A 331 -1.05 -22.64 -3.67
CA GLY A 331 -1.31 -24.05 -3.96
C GLY A 331 -1.26 -24.42 -5.43
N GLY A 332 -0.59 -23.62 -6.25
CA GLY A 332 -0.38 -23.88 -7.68
C GLY A 332 1.06 -24.26 -8.01
N HIS A 333 1.37 -24.25 -9.31
CA HIS A 333 2.67 -24.64 -9.86
C HIS A 333 3.26 -23.61 -10.83
N ALA A 334 2.58 -22.48 -11.04
CA ALA A 334 3.08 -21.42 -11.92
C ALA A 334 4.35 -20.78 -11.31
N SER A 335 5.33 -20.53 -12.16
CA SER A 335 6.47 -19.70 -11.79
C SER A 335 6.04 -18.23 -11.70
N THR A 336 6.92 -17.37 -11.21
CA THR A 336 6.74 -15.91 -11.21
C THR A 336 6.45 -15.40 -12.63
N THR A 337 7.25 -15.86 -13.59
CA THR A 337 7.14 -15.45 -14.99
C THR A 337 5.86 -16.00 -15.65
N ASP A 338 5.52 -17.29 -15.44
CA ASP A 338 4.30 -17.88 -16.01
C ASP A 338 3.04 -17.13 -15.55
N PHE A 339 2.97 -16.76 -14.28
CA PHE A 339 1.86 -15.98 -13.75
C PHE A 339 1.78 -14.59 -14.40
N THR A 340 2.92 -13.90 -14.50
CA THR A 340 2.98 -12.57 -15.13
C THR A 340 2.60 -12.64 -16.61
N ASP A 341 3.10 -13.61 -17.36
CA ASP A 341 2.80 -13.82 -18.79
C ASP A 341 1.30 -14.02 -19.02
N GLU A 342 0.66 -14.83 -18.16
CA GLU A 342 -0.78 -15.06 -18.25
C GLU A 342 -1.58 -13.79 -17.94
N VAL A 343 -1.19 -13.02 -16.93
CA VAL A 343 -1.84 -11.73 -16.63
C VAL A 343 -1.70 -10.76 -17.80
N ILE A 344 -0.51 -10.63 -18.39
CA ILE A 344 -0.25 -9.79 -19.57
C ILE A 344 -1.13 -10.20 -20.74
N ARG A 345 -1.21 -11.51 -21.04
CA ARG A 345 -2.05 -12.05 -22.12
C ARG A 345 -3.51 -11.65 -21.93
N ARG A 346 -4.04 -11.79 -20.70
CA ARG A 346 -5.43 -11.42 -20.38
C ARG A 346 -5.67 -9.92 -20.49
N VAL A 347 -4.73 -9.10 -20.01
CA VAL A 347 -4.81 -7.64 -20.09
C VAL A 347 -4.88 -7.18 -21.54
N ARG A 348 -3.98 -7.68 -22.40
CA ARG A 348 -4.00 -7.37 -23.84
C ARG A 348 -5.36 -7.69 -24.47
N THR A 349 -5.86 -8.90 -24.23
CA THR A 349 -7.17 -9.33 -24.76
C THR A 349 -8.31 -8.40 -24.30
N LYS A 350 -8.34 -8.04 -23.00
CA LYS A 350 -9.38 -7.13 -22.48
C LYS A 350 -9.30 -5.75 -23.11
N ILE A 351 -8.12 -5.16 -23.19
CA ILE A 351 -7.92 -3.82 -23.79
C ILE A 351 -8.33 -3.82 -25.26
N GLU A 352 -7.95 -4.86 -26.02
CA GLU A 352 -8.35 -5.02 -27.42
C GLU A 352 -9.87 -5.12 -27.60
N VAL A 353 -10.52 -6.01 -26.85
CA VAL A 353 -11.97 -6.21 -26.89
C VAL A 353 -12.72 -4.95 -26.48
N TRP A 354 -12.32 -4.30 -25.40
CA TRP A 354 -13.00 -3.07 -24.96
C TRP A 354 -12.83 -1.91 -25.94
N SER A 355 -11.68 -1.81 -26.61
CA SER A 355 -11.47 -0.82 -27.65
C SER A 355 -12.39 -1.08 -28.86
N ALA A 356 -12.52 -2.33 -29.28
CA ALA A 356 -13.41 -2.71 -30.37
C ALA A 356 -14.90 -2.48 -30.03
N LEU A 357 -15.31 -2.74 -28.79
CA LEU A 357 -16.70 -2.48 -28.33
C LEU A 357 -17.01 -0.98 -28.24
N ALA A 358 -16.08 -0.15 -27.81
CA ALA A 358 -16.27 1.30 -27.74
C ALA A 358 -16.50 1.95 -29.12
N ASP A 359 -16.03 1.32 -30.20
CA ASP A 359 -16.28 1.76 -31.57
C ASP A 359 -17.68 1.36 -32.08
N VAL A 360 -18.31 0.35 -31.46
CA VAL A 360 -19.67 -0.10 -31.83
C VAL A 360 -20.75 0.75 -31.13
N GLU A 361 -20.45 1.33 -29.96
CA GLU A 361 -21.38 2.16 -29.19
C GLU A 361 -21.45 3.62 -29.66
N ARG A 362 -20.67 4.03 -30.68
CA ARG A 362 -20.68 5.36 -31.31
C ARG A 362 -21.46 5.34 -32.61
#